data_f8b613e52520a90d36ebc643be009631
#
_entry.id   f8b613e52520a90d36ebc643be009631
#
_cell.length_a   1.000
_cell.length_b   1.000
_cell.length_c   1.000
_cell.angle_alpha   90.00
_cell.angle_beta   90.00
_cell.angle_gamma   90.00
#
_symmetry.space_group_name_H-M   'P 1'
#
loop_
_entity.id
_entity.type
_entity.pdbx_description
1 polymer ?
#
loop_
_entity_poly.entity_id
_entity_poly.type
_entity_poly.pdbx_seq_one_letter_code
_entity_poly.pdbx_strand_id
1 'polypeptide(L)'
;MKRKHLSGKSIGIVFGTFAPMHVGHVDLITKEKRANDNVLVIVSGSNTQKDRGTRTGLSLNRRFRNVREVFYDDELIVVDKLDEADMPPYPEGWVPWVNCVKDLITKNTDGPEKITFYVGESEYVIELNRYYPQAQVELI
;
A
#
# COMPACT_ATOMS: atom_id res chain seq x y z
N MET A 1 -18.39 9.15 11.52
CA MET A 1 -17.98 9.28 10.11
C MET A 1 -17.90 7.92 9.44
N LYS A 2 -18.50 7.81 8.29
CA LYS A 2 -18.51 6.54 7.57
C LYS A 2 -17.14 6.26 6.94
N ARG A 3 -16.62 5.07 7.18
CA ARG A 3 -15.34 4.65 6.63
C ARG A 3 -15.47 4.40 5.12
N LYS A 4 -14.47 4.85 4.35
CA LYS A 4 -14.41 4.53 2.93
C LYS A 4 -14.20 3.04 2.72
N HIS A 5 -14.85 2.50 1.71
CA HIS A 5 -14.74 1.10 1.34
C HIS A 5 -14.73 0.98 -0.19
N LEU A 6 -13.82 0.19 -0.72
CA LEU A 6 -13.64 0.08 -2.16
C LEU A 6 -14.47 -1.09 -2.70
N SER A 7 -15.45 -0.80 -3.53
CA SER A 7 -16.39 -1.79 -4.06
C SER A 7 -16.18 -2.11 -5.54
N GLY A 8 -15.20 -1.49 -6.19
CA GLY A 8 -14.92 -1.71 -7.61
C GLY A 8 -14.43 -3.14 -7.90
N LYS A 9 -14.57 -3.55 -9.15
CA LYS A 9 -14.14 -4.89 -9.59
C LYS A 9 -12.64 -5.00 -9.79
N SER A 10 -11.97 -3.90 -10.13
CA SER A 10 -10.51 -3.86 -10.27
C SER A 10 -9.91 -2.90 -9.26
N ILE A 11 -8.90 -3.37 -8.54
CA ILE A 11 -8.20 -2.61 -7.51
C ILE A 11 -6.72 -2.55 -7.85
N GLY A 12 -6.18 -1.32 -7.92
CA GLY A 12 -4.73 -1.12 -7.94
C GLY A 12 -4.22 -0.95 -6.52
N ILE A 13 -3.10 -1.58 -6.20
CA ILE A 13 -2.48 -1.47 -4.88
C ILE A 13 -1.10 -0.87 -5.04
N VAL A 14 -0.90 0.29 -4.43
CA VAL A 14 0.35 1.05 -4.50
C VAL A 14 1.00 1.04 -3.11
N PHE A 15 2.28 0.69 -3.05
CA PHE A 15 3.05 0.71 -1.82
C PHE A 15 4.03 1.87 -1.83
N GLY A 16 4.31 2.42 -0.66
CA GLY A 16 5.33 3.43 -0.52
C GLY A 16 5.65 3.74 0.92
N THR A 17 6.84 4.29 1.15
CA THR A 17 7.23 4.80 2.47
C THR A 17 6.71 6.22 2.67
N PHE A 18 6.62 7.02 1.60
CA PHE A 18 6.12 8.40 1.62
C PHE A 18 6.82 9.27 2.69
N ALA A 19 8.13 9.32 2.64
CA ALA A 19 8.94 10.01 3.65
C ALA A 19 9.80 11.14 3.06
N PRO A 20 9.20 12.29 2.64
CA PRO A 20 7.77 12.59 2.58
C PRO A 20 7.12 12.19 1.25
N MET A 21 5.79 12.37 1.17
CA MET A 21 5.07 12.29 -0.10
C MET A 21 5.46 13.46 -1.00
N HIS A 22 5.58 13.22 -2.30
CA HIS A 22 5.87 14.26 -3.28
C HIS A 22 5.01 14.10 -4.54
N VAL A 23 5.14 15.04 -5.48
CA VAL A 23 4.30 15.09 -6.67
C VAL A 23 4.38 13.82 -7.52
N GLY A 24 5.55 13.17 -7.56
CA GLY A 24 5.71 11.90 -8.27
C GLY A 24 4.82 10.78 -7.72
N HIS A 25 4.62 10.75 -6.39
CA HIS A 25 3.69 9.80 -5.78
C HIS A 25 2.25 10.09 -6.19
N VAL A 26 1.86 11.37 -6.23
CA VAL A 26 0.51 11.78 -6.64
C VAL A 26 0.26 11.38 -8.09
N ASP A 27 1.23 11.64 -8.97
CA ASP A 27 1.14 11.29 -10.39
C ASP A 27 0.98 9.79 -10.60
N LEU A 28 1.76 8.98 -9.87
CA LEU A 28 1.64 7.53 -9.93
C LEU A 28 0.26 7.06 -9.50
N ILE A 29 -0.22 7.51 -8.34
CA ILE A 29 -1.52 7.10 -7.80
C ILE A 29 -2.64 7.53 -8.74
N THR A 30 -2.55 8.72 -9.33
CA THR A 30 -3.52 9.21 -10.31
C THR A 30 -3.55 8.34 -11.56
N LYS A 31 -2.37 7.96 -12.05
CA LYS A 31 -2.24 7.04 -13.20
C LYS A 31 -2.90 5.70 -12.90
N GLU A 32 -2.64 5.15 -11.72
CA GLU A 32 -3.19 3.84 -11.33
C GLU A 32 -4.71 3.91 -11.10
N LYS A 33 -5.21 5.04 -10.64
CA LYS A 33 -6.65 5.28 -10.52
C LYS A 33 -7.34 5.27 -11.89
N ARG A 34 -6.67 5.73 -12.94
CA ARG A 34 -7.21 5.69 -14.31
C ARG A 34 -7.23 4.28 -14.89
N ALA A 35 -6.32 3.42 -14.43
CA ALA A 35 -6.20 2.05 -14.92
C ALA A 35 -7.07 1.04 -14.16
N ASN A 36 -7.63 1.44 -13.02
CA ASN A 36 -8.41 0.58 -12.14
C ASN A 36 -9.67 1.30 -11.67
N ASP A 37 -10.65 0.55 -11.20
CA ASP A 37 -11.86 1.16 -10.61
C ASP A 37 -11.52 1.89 -9.31
N ASN A 38 -10.62 1.31 -8.52
CA ASN A 38 -10.22 1.87 -7.22
C ASN A 38 -8.72 1.68 -6.99
N VAL A 39 -8.18 2.45 -6.05
CA VAL A 39 -6.78 2.29 -5.61
C VAL A 39 -6.72 2.21 -4.09
N LEU A 40 -5.99 1.22 -3.59
CA LEU A 40 -5.61 1.12 -2.20
C LEU A 40 -4.14 1.53 -2.08
N VAL A 41 -3.88 2.62 -1.36
CA VAL A 41 -2.52 3.09 -1.10
C VAL A 41 -2.09 2.58 0.27
N ILE A 42 -0.99 1.85 0.31
CA ILE A 42 -0.45 1.28 1.54
C ILE A 42 0.84 2.00 1.90
N VAL A 43 0.82 2.72 3.02
CA VAL A 43 2.00 3.37 3.60
C VAL A 43 2.69 2.35 4.50
N SER A 44 3.92 1.99 4.16
CA SER A 44 4.66 0.94 4.87
C SER A 44 5.83 1.49 5.69
N GLY A 45 6.16 0.81 6.77
CA GLY A 45 7.25 1.16 7.66
C GLY A 45 6.93 0.81 9.11
N SER A 46 7.56 1.52 10.03
CA SER A 46 7.29 1.36 11.46
C SER A 46 7.45 2.69 12.20
N ASN A 47 6.95 2.75 13.43
CA ASN A 47 7.16 3.91 14.32
C ASN A 47 8.42 3.76 15.17
N THR A 48 9.28 2.79 14.85
CA THR A 48 10.52 2.52 15.59
C THR A 48 11.70 3.24 14.94
N GLN A 49 12.80 3.36 15.68
CA GLN A 49 14.02 3.98 15.18
C GLN A 49 14.74 3.17 14.08
N LYS A 50 14.27 1.96 13.80
CA LYS A 50 14.74 1.18 12.65
C LYS A 50 14.23 1.76 11.33
N ASP A 51 13.13 2.49 11.36
CA ASP A 51 12.51 3.13 10.19
C ASP A 51 13.18 4.48 9.93
N ARG A 52 13.70 4.67 8.71
CA ARG A 52 14.39 5.90 8.33
C ARG A 52 13.51 7.15 8.45
N GLY A 53 12.25 7.05 8.02
CA GLY A 53 11.31 8.16 8.13
C GLY A 53 11.10 8.57 9.58
N THR A 54 10.93 7.59 10.47
CA THR A 54 10.76 7.84 11.91
C THR A 54 12.00 8.50 12.51
N ARG A 55 13.19 8.04 12.14
CA ARG A 55 14.45 8.65 12.59
C ARG A 55 14.57 10.13 12.17
N THR A 56 13.96 10.51 11.06
CA THR A 56 14.01 11.89 10.53
C THR A 56 12.79 12.73 10.90
N GLY A 57 11.97 12.26 11.84
CA GLY A 57 10.82 13.00 12.34
C GLY A 57 9.49 12.72 11.65
N LEU A 58 9.45 11.76 10.72
CA LEU A 58 8.23 11.34 10.03
C LEU A 58 7.89 9.89 10.39
N SER A 59 7.23 9.70 11.53
CA SER A 59 6.77 8.38 11.95
C SER A 59 5.82 7.76 10.93
N LEU A 60 5.64 6.44 10.97
CA LEU A 60 4.67 5.76 10.12
C LEU A 60 3.28 6.37 10.27
N ASN A 61 2.83 6.59 11.50
CA ASN A 61 1.52 7.19 11.76
C ASN A 61 1.39 8.58 11.15
N ARG A 62 2.44 9.38 11.23
CA ARG A 62 2.45 10.73 10.65
C ARG A 62 2.41 10.70 9.13
N ARG A 63 3.21 9.83 8.52
CA ARG A 63 3.21 9.64 7.05
C ARG A 63 1.86 9.15 6.56
N PHE A 64 1.28 8.19 7.24
CA PHE A 64 -0.05 7.67 6.93
C PHE A 64 -1.09 8.80 6.96
N ARG A 65 -1.08 9.60 8.02
CA ARG A 65 -2.01 10.72 8.16
C ARG A 65 -1.83 11.74 7.03
N ASN A 66 -0.59 12.07 6.69
CA ASN A 66 -0.29 13.04 5.63
C ASN A 66 -0.80 12.56 4.27
N VAL A 67 -0.57 11.31 3.92
CA VAL A 67 -1.04 10.74 2.65
C VAL A 67 -2.57 10.66 2.63
N ARG A 68 -3.19 10.25 3.73
CA ARG A 68 -4.64 10.19 3.84
C ARG A 68 -5.30 11.55 3.63
N GLU A 69 -4.70 12.61 4.14
CA GLU A 69 -5.22 13.97 3.96
C GLU A 69 -5.26 14.38 2.48
N VAL A 70 -4.24 14.00 1.70
CA VAL A 70 -4.17 14.33 0.28
C VAL A 70 -5.34 13.73 -0.49
N PHE A 71 -5.77 12.52 -0.13
CA PHE A 71 -6.82 11.78 -0.85
C PHE A 71 -8.14 11.71 -0.08
N TYR A 72 -8.29 12.55 0.94
CA TYR A 72 -9.45 12.50 1.84
C TYR A 72 -10.79 12.59 1.09
N ASP A 73 -10.88 13.48 0.10
CA ASP A 73 -12.11 13.70 -0.65
C ASP A 73 -12.29 12.78 -1.86
N ASP A 74 -11.36 11.89 -2.13
CA ASP A 74 -11.44 10.99 -3.27
C ASP A 74 -12.06 9.65 -2.86
N GLU A 75 -13.30 9.43 -3.28
CA GLU A 75 -14.06 8.22 -2.96
C GLU A 75 -13.48 6.94 -3.59
N LEU A 76 -12.63 7.09 -4.60
CA LEU A 76 -12.03 5.96 -5.32
C LEU A 76 -10.71 5.50 -4.72
N ILE A 77 -10.20 6.23 -3.74
CA ILE A 77 -8.89 5.95 -3.11
C ILE A 77 -9.07 5.77 -1.60
N VAL A 78 -8.53 4.67 -1.10
CA VAL A 78 -8.37 4.44 0.34
C VAL A 78 -6.89 4.39 0.66
N VAL A 79 -6.49 5.03 1.75
CA VAL A 79 -5.13 4.98 2.28
C VAL A 79 -5.15 4.19 3.58
N ASP A 80 -4.27 3.22 3.70
CA ASP A 80 -4.08 2.46 4.93
C ASP A 80 -2.57 2.31 5.19
N LYS A 81 -2.22 1.73 6.31
CA LYS A 81 -0.81 1.56 6.69
C LYS A 81 -0.50 0.10 6.98
N LEU A 82 0.74 -0.27 6.73
CA LEU A 82 1.30 -1.57 7.05
C LEU A 82 2.46 -1.36 8.01
N ASP A 83 2.29 -1.81 9.26
CA ASP A 83 3.31 -1.68 10.30
C ASP A 83 4.20 -2.90 10.30
N GLU A 84 5.49 -2.68 10.03
CA GLU A 84 6.49 -3.74 9.92
C GLU A 84 7.29 -3.94 11.22
N ALA A 85 6.91 -3.28 12.32
CA ALA A 85 7.70 -3.26 13.56
C ALA A 85 8.00 -4.66 14.11
N ASP A 86 7.03 -5.57 14.03
CA ASP A 86 7.13 -6.91 14.58
C ASP A 86 7.52 -7.97 13.56
N MET A 87 7.82 -7.57 12.33
CA MET A 87 8.20 -8.51 11.28
C MET A 87 9.68 -8.85 11.36
N PRO A 88 10.04 -10.14 11.16
CA PRO A 88 11.46 -10.50 11.07
C PRO A 88 12.08 -9.94 9.79
N PRO A 89 13.43 -9.85 9.73
CA PRO A 89 14.10 -9.47 8.49
C PRO A 89 13.80 -10.44 7.35
N TYR A 90 13.95 -9.96 6.11
CA TYR A 90 13.83 -10.83 4.94
C TYR A 90 14.97 -11.85 4.92
N PRO A 91 14.71 -13.09 4.43
CA PRO A 91 13.50 -13.51 3.71
C PRO A 91 12.33 -13.95 4.60
N GLU A 92 12.54 -14.17 5.90
CA GLU A 92 11.49 -14.67 6.80
C GLU A 92 10.31 -13.68 6.92
N GLY A 93 10.56 -12.39 6.72
CA GLY A 93 9.54 -11.35 6.80
C GLY A 93 8.53 -11.38 5.67
N TRP A 94 8.79 -12.07 4.56
CA TRP A 94 7.89 -12.06 3.40
C TRP A 94 6.50 -12.63 3.71
N VAL A 95 6.42 -13.75 4.41
CA VAL A 95 5.14 -14.39 4.72
C VAL A 95 4.27 -13.51 5.61
N PRO A 96 4.75 -13.01 6.77
CA PRO A 96 3.93 -12.10 7.57
C PRO A 96 3.59 -10.80 6.84
N TRP A 97 4.49 -10.29 5.99
CA TRP A 97 4.21 -9.10 5.18
C TRP A 97 3.06 -9.34 4.21
N VAL A 98 3.09 -10.44 3.45
CA VAL A 98 2.02 -10.79 2.51
C VAL A 98 0.70 -11.02 3.25
N ASN A 99 0.74 -11.65 4.42
CA ASN A 99 -0.47 -11.86 5.23
C ASN A 99 -1.09 -10.52 5.66
N CYS A 100 -0.26 -9.55 6.05
CA CYS A 100 -0.75 -8.20 6.36
C CYS A 100 -1.38 -7.53 5.13
N VAL A 101 -0.77 -7.69 3.96
CA VAL A 101 -1.32 -7.15 2.72
C VAL A 101 -2.69 -7.76 2.43
N LYS A 102 -2.84 -9.07 2.57
CA LYS A 102 -4.12 -9.76 2.39
C LYS A 102 -5.18 -9.24 3.36
N ASP A 103 -4.81 -9.03 4.62
CA ASP A 103 -5.72 -8.49 5.63
C ASP A 103 -6.17 -7.07 5.28
N LEU A 104 -5.26 -6.23 4.80
CA LEU A 104 -5.58 -4.87 4.38
C LEU A 104 -6.53 -4.86 3.18
N ILE A 105 -6.35 -5.76 2.23
CA ILE A 105 -7.26 -5.91 1.09
C ILE A 105 -8.64 -6.31 1.56
N THR A 106 -8.74 -7.34 2.41
CA THR A 106 -10.00 -7.80 2.97
C THR A 106 -10.72 -6.69 3.76
N LYS A 107 -9.97 -5.93 4.54
CA LYS A 107 -10.49 -4.84 5.36
C LYS A 107 -11.08 -3.70 4.53
N ASN A 108 -10.49 -3.39 3.39
CA ASN A 108 -10.79 -2.17 2.62
C ASN A 108 -11.57 -2.40 1.33
N THR A 109 -11.82 -3.64 0.94
CA THR A 109 -12.47 -3.96 -0.33
C THR A 109 -13.57 -5.02 -0.18
N ASP A 110 -14.41 -5.14 -1.21
CA ASP A 110 -15.47 -6.15 -1.27
C ASP A 110 -15.07 -7.41 -2.06
N GLY A 111 -13.78 -7.73 -2.12
CA GLY A 111 -13.31 -8.88 -2.87
C GLY A 111 -13.31 -8.65 -4.38
N PRO A 112 -12.42 -7.81 -4.88
CA PRO A 112 -12.37 -7.45 -6.30
C PRO A 112 -12.06 -8.67 -7.17
N GLU A 113 -12.51 -8.62 -8.42
CA GLU A 113 -12.23 -9.68 -9.41
C GLU A 113 -10.79 -9.61 -9.91
N LYS A 114 -10.22 -8.40 -9.93
CA LYS A 114 -8.86 -8.17 -10.43
C LYS A 114 -8.08 -7.29 -9.47
N ILE A 115 -6.89 -7.76 -9.09
CA ILE A 115 -5.95 -7.02 -8.25
C ILE A 115 -4.64 -6.85 -9.02
N THR A 116 -4.13 -5.62 -9.06
CA THR A 116 -2.82 -5.31 -9.63
C THR A 116 -1.96 -4.62 -8.58
N PHE A 117 -0.83 -5.23 -8.24
CA PHE A 117 0.16 -4.62 -7.37
C PHE A 117 1.15 -3.81 -8.19
N TYR A 118 1.43 -2.59 -7.77
CA TYR A 118 2.43 -1.71 -8.39
C TYR A 118 3.60 -1.57 -7.43
N VAL A 119 4.76 -2.09 -7.82
CA VAL A 119 5.92 -2.19 -6.94
C VAL A 119 7.15 -1.55 -7.56
N GLY A 120 8.06 -1.05 -6.71
CA GLY A 120 9.26 -0.34 -7.14
C GLY A 120 10.50 -1.22 -7.27
N GLU A 121 10.45 -2.47 -6.82
CA GLU A 121 11.60 -3.36 -6.81
C GLU A 121 11.23 -4.76 -7.29
N SER A 122 12.15 -5.38 -8.04
CA SER A 122 11.93 -6.71 -8.63
C SER A 122 11.72 -7.81 -7.60
N GLU A 123 12.26 -7.67 -6.39
CA GLU A 123 12.07 -8.66 -5.32
C GLU A 123 10.60 -8.79 -4.94
N TYR A 124 9.85 -7.67 -4.92
CA TYR A 124 8.42 -7.70 -4.65
C TYR A 124 7.65 -8.41 -5.75
N VAL A 125 8.08 -8.28 -7.00
CA VAL A 125 7.46 -9.01 -8.12
C VAL A 125 7.55 -10.51 -7.88
N ILE A 126 8.74 -10.99 -7.53
CA ILE A 126 9.00 -12.42 -7.30
C ILE A 126 8.14 -12.95 -6.14
N GLU A 127 8.17 -12.25 -5.01
CA GLU A 127 7.51 -12.73 -3.79
C GLU A 127 5.98 -12.60 -3.86
N LEU A 128 5.46 -11.55 -4.48
CA LEU A 128 4.02 -11.43 -4.69
C LEU A 128 3.50 -12.47 -5.67
N ASN A 129 4.25 -12.77 -6.74
CA ASN A 129 3.88 -13.86 -7.66
C ASN A 129 3.85 -15.20 -6.94
N ARG A 130 4.77 -15.41 -5.99
CA ARG A 130 4.83 -16.65 -5.22
C ARG A 130 3.66 -16.83 -4.25
N TYR A 131 3.35 -15.77 -3.48
CA TYR A 131 2.38 -15.85 -2.38
C TYR A 131 0.99 -15.33 -2.73
N TYR A 132 0.86 -14.63 -3.86
CA TYR A 132 -0.41 -14.07 -4.33
C TYR A 132 -0.55 -14.28 -5.84
N PRO A 133 -0.55 -15.56 -6.31
CA PRO A 133 -0.46 -15.85 -7.75
C PRO A 133 -1.67 -15.42 -8.57
N GLN A 134 -2.82 -15.19 -7.93
CA GLN A 134 -4.03 -14.74 -8.63
C GLN A 134 -4.01 -13.25 -8.99
N ALA A 135 -3.09 -12.48 -8.43
CA ALA A 135 -2.96 -11.05 -8.74
C ALA A 135 -1.95 -10.80 -9.86
N GLN A 136 -2.08 -9.64 -10.50
CA GLN A 136 -1.07 -9.14 -11.43
C GLN A 136 -0.08 -8.27 -10.65
N VAL A 137 1.19 -8.26 -11.05
CA VAL A 137 2.23 -7.44 -10.44
C VAL A 137 2.95 -6.67 -11.54
N GLU A 138 2.99 -5.35 -11.41
CA GLU A 138 3.71 -4.47 -12.33
C GLU A 138 4.86 -3.78 -11.60
N LEU A 139 6.03 -3.85 -12.21
CA LEU A 139 7.21 -3.10 -11.76
C LEU A 139 7.16 -1.68 -12.34
N ILE A 140 7.27 -0.70 -11.48
CA ILE A 140 7.20 0.71 -11.86
C ILE A 140 8.54 1.41 -11.72
#